data_6df7fe08d9bc87a6fd186e966c88e00a
#
_entry.id   6df7fe08d9bc87a6fd186e966c88e00a
#
_cell.length_a   1.000
_cell.length_b   1.000
_cell.length_c   1.000
_cell.angle_alpha   90.00
_cell.angle_beta   90.00
_cell.angle_gamma   90.00
#
_symmetry.space_group_name_H-M   'P 1'
#
loop_
_entity.id
_entity.type
_entity.pdbx_description
1 polymer ?
#
loop_
_entity_poly.entity_id
_entity_poly.type
_entity_poly.pdbx_seq_one_letter_code
_entity_poly.pdbx_strand_id
1 'polypeptide(L)'
;MLRLTLLLALVLAAAIARADGLTADRLGVIYNRNAPSSVRIAQYYAVHRHVPAENLIGLDVPDRAVINRGELKRLREEMLDKLPSRVQSLLLVWTRPFAVECMSVTTAFAAGYQPGFCEPGCGETTTSEIYNTRGWLPDDTVGWLPAMLLPSQDEALAQAVIDRGIDADASQPAGTVYLVRTQDSKRNVRAEEYADAEALAKGRLAVRELVTPIIRAPHDAIVYFTGIARVAELQKIDFLPGAAADHLTSLGGVLENSIQMPATEWLHQGATGSYGTVSEPCAQLSKFPHAAVFLSHYLRGETLLEAY
;
A
#
# COMPACT_ATOMS: atom_id res chain seq x y z
N MET A 1 -34.57 -36.57 47.28
CA MET A 1 -34.31 -36.69 45.83
C MET A 1 -33.95 -35.35 45.27
N LEU A 2 -32.63 -35.07 45.18
CA LEU A 2 -32.08 -33.79 44.80
C LEU A 2 -31.76 -33.85 43.30
N ARG A 3 -32.46 -33.09 42.48
CA ARG A 3 -32.16 -33.01 41.03
C ARG A 3 -31.07 -31.97 40.79
N LEU A 4 -29.91 -32.46 40.46
CA LEU A 4 -28.77 -31.67 40.05
C LEU A 4 -28.95 -31.30 38.57
N THR A 5 -29.28 -30.06 38.27
CA THR A 5 -29.34 -29.52 36.89
C THR A 5 -27.96 -29.01 36.53
N LEU A 6 -27.27 -29.76 35.64
CA LEU A 6 -26.02 -29.39 35.06
C LEU A 6 -26.27 -28.33 33.96
N LEU A 7 -25.92 -27.08 34.24
CA LEU A 7 -25.87 -26.02 33.23
C LEU A 7 -24.59 -26.18 32.40
N LEU A 8 -24.74 -26.71 31.18
CA LEU A 8 -23.68 -26.78 30.19
C LEU A 8 -23.57 -25.38 29.54
N ALA A 9 -22.61 -24.58 29.95
CA ALA A 9 -22.31 -23.34 29.30
C ALA A 9 -21.62 -23.66 27.95
N LEU A 10 -22.35 -23.56 26.86
CA LEU A 10 -21.79 -23.57 25.51
C LEU A 10 -21.08 -22.23 25.30
N VAL A 11 -19.76 -22.22 25.44
CA VAL A 11 -18.93 -21.14 24.94
C VAL A 11 -18.92 -21.25 23.42
N LEU A 12 -19.79 -20.53 22.73
CA LEU A 12 -19.65 -20.29 21.31
C LEU A 12 -18.38 -19.43 21.10
N ALA A 13 -17.27 -20.09 20.82
CA ALA A 13 -16.15 -19.44 20.19
C ALA A 13 -16.64 -19.00 18.79
N ALA A 14 -17.01 -17.73 18.67
CA ALA A 14 -17.18 -17.12 17.36
C ALA A 14 -15.84 -17.26 16.66
N ALA A 15 -15.72 -18.22 15.75
CA ALA A 15 -14.65 -18.24 14.78
C ALA A 15 -14.82 -16.96 13.98
N ILE A 16 -14.05 -15.93 14.34
CA ILE A 16 -13.84 -14.79 13.46
C ILE A 16 -13.27 -15.43 12.20
N ALA A 17 -14.08 -15.48 11.15
CA ALA A 17 -13.60 -15.84 9.83
C ALA A 17 -12.49 -14.84 9.54
N ARG A 18 -11.24 -15.26 9.76
CA ARG A 18 -10.11 -14.54 9.20
C ARG A 18 -10.38 -14.51 7.71
N ALA A 19 -10.45 -13.32 7.15
CA ALA A 19 -10.31 -13.20 5.72
C ALA A 19 -9.07 -14.03 5.34
N ASP A 20 -9.15 -14.81 4.27
CA ASP A 20 -7.99 -15.53 3.71
C ASP A 20 -7.00 -14.51 3.12
N GLY A 21 -6.59 -13.53 3.92
CA GLY A 21 -5.71 -12.45 3.55
C GLY A 21 -4.23 -12.87 3.55
N LEU A 22 -3.40 -11.93 3.16
CA LEU A 22 -1.96 -12.10 3.13
C LEU A 22 -1.41 -12.41 4.52
N THR A 23 -0.72 -13.54 4.63
CA THR A 23 -0.05 -13.99 5.85
C THR A 23 1.48 -13.86 5.71
N ALA A 24 2.20 -13.86 6.84
CA ALA A 24 3.65 -13.69 6.84
C ALA A 24 4.40 -14.75 6.01
N ASP A 25 3.91 -15.98 5.97
CA ASP A 25 4.50 -17.08 5.20
C ASP A 25 4.30 -16.91 3.67
N ARG A 26 3.33 -16.09 3.26
CA ARG A 26 3.04 -15.77 1.85
C ARG A 26 3.68 -14.45 1.37
N LEU A 27 4.40 -13.74 2.25
CA LEU A 27 5.08 -12.49 1.91
C LEU A 27 6.57 -12.74 1.68
N GLY A 28 7.08 -12.34 0.50
CA GLY A 28 8.50 -12.24 0.22
C GLY A 28 9.05 -10.87 0.59
N VAL A 29 10.09 -10.83 1.41
CA VAL A 29 10.79 -9.59 1.77
C VAL A 29 12.06 -9.50 0.93
N ILE A 30 12.06 -8.59 -0.03
CA ILE A 30 13.14 -8.41 -1.00
C ILE A 30 13.97 -7.20 -0.60
N TYR A 31 15.26 -7.39 -0.38
CA TYR A 31 16.11 -6.31 0.11
C TYR A 31 17.37 -6.12 -0.75
N ASN A 32 17.96 -4.94 -0.71
CA ASN A 32 19.24 -4.66 -1.35
C ASN A 32 20.39 -5.09 -0.42
N ARG A 33 21.09 -6.18 -0.76
CA ARG A 33 22.20 -6.70 0.07
C ARG A 33 23.39 -5.74 0.17
N ASN A 34 23.52 -4.79 -0.76
CA ASN A 34 24.60 -3.81 -0.81
C ASN A 34 24.28 -2.51 -0.03
N ALA A 35 23.03 -2.36 0.47
CA ALA A 35 22.60 -1.22 1.27
C ALA A 35 22.40 -1.63 2.73
N PRO A 36 23.27 -1.23 3.66
CA PRO A 36 23.17 -1.64 5.07
C PRO A 36 21.83 -1.32 5.73
N SER A 37 21.20 -0.18 5.40
CA SER A 37 19.87 0.19 5.90
C SER A 37 18.80 -0.78 5.40
N SER A 38 18.84 -1.15 4.12
CA SER A 38 17.92 -2.14 3.54
C SER A 38 18.01 -3.49 4.26
N VAL A 39 19.22 -3.97 4.53
CA VAL A 39 19.44 -5.22 5.27
C VAL A 39 18.86 -5.15 6.68
N ARG A 40 19.16 -4.07 7.43
CA ARG A 40 18.66 -3.92 8.81
C ARG A 40 17.14 -3.82 8.87
N ILE A 41 16.54 -3.05 7.97
CA ILE A 41 15.08 -2.89 7.94
C ILE A 41 14.37 -4.17 7.50
N ALA A 42 14.92 -4.90 6.53
CA ALA A 42 14.38 -6.21 6.14
C ALA A 42 14.42 -7.22 7.30
N GLN A 43 15.52 -7.24 8.05
CA GLN A 43 15.65 -8.08 9.24
C GLN A 43 14.69 -7.64 10.35
N TYR A 44 14.58 -6.34 10.61
CA TYR A 44 13.63 -5.79 11.58
C TYR A 44 12.19 -6.20 11.22
N TYR A 45 11.80 -6.00 9.96
CA TYR A 45 10.48 -6.41 9.48
C TYR A 45 10.23 -7.90 9.68
N ALA A 46 11.17 -8.74 9.26
CA ALA A 46 11.01 -10.18 9.33
C ALA A 46 10.84 -10.69 10.76
N VAL A 47 11.63 -10.16 11.71
CA VAL A 47 11.56 -10.54 13.12
C VAL A 47 10.21 -10.13 13.72
N HIS A 48 9.80 -8.87 13.54
CA HIS A 48 8.60 -8.33 14.18
C HIS A 48 7.28 -8.77 13.51
N ARG A 49 7.34 -9.19 12.24
CA ARG A 49 6.18 -9.69 11.48
C ARG A 49 6.19 -11.22 11.31
N HIS A 50 7.14 -11.90 11.93
CA HIS A 50 7.27 -13.37 11.88
C HIS A 50 7.38 -13.94 10.47
N VAL A 51 8.07 -13.23 9.57
CA VAL A 51 8.31 -13.70 8.20
C VAL A 51 9.35 -14.81 8.21
N PRO A 52 9.11 -15.96 7.57
CA PRO A 52 10.08 -17.05 7.49
C PRO A 52 11.40 -16.61 6.86
N ALA A 53 12.52 -17.09 7.36
CA ALA A 53 13.85 -16.69 6.91
C ALA A 53 14.09 -16.97 5.41
N GLU A 54 13.52 -18.03 4.89
CA GLU A 54 13.58 -18.38 3.47
C GLU A 54 12.81 -17.44 2.55
N ASN A 55 11.93 -16.59 3.10
CA ASN A 55 11.23 -15.55 2.37
C ASN A 55 12.02 -14.22 2.28
N LEU A 56 13.20 -14.14 2.94
CA LEU A 56 14.07 -12.96 2.85
C LEU A 56 15.06 -13.14 1.71
N ILE A 57 14.88 -12.39 0.63
CA ILE A 57 15.68 -12.50 -0.60
C ILE A 57 16.53 -11.26 -0.79
N GLY A 58 17.85 -11.40 -0.66
CA GLY A 58 18.80 -10.34 -0.95
C GLY A 58 19.15 -10.29 -2.44
N LEU A 59 19.06 -9.10 -3.04
CA LEU A 59 19.44 -8.82 -4.43
C LEU A 59 20.51 -7.73 -4.50
N ASP A 60 21.27 -7.69 -5.60
CA ASP A 60 22.21 -6.60 -5.90
C ASP A 60 21.47 -5.48 -6.65
N VAL A 61 20.68 -4.70 -5.91
CA VAL A 61 19.85 -3.64 -6.49
C VAL A 61 20.69 -2.39 -6.74
N PRO A 62 20.66 -1.82 -7.98
CA PRO A 62 21.38 -0.58 -8.26
C PRO A 62 20.89 0.61 -7.45
N ASP A 63 21.80 1.39 -6.87
CA ASP A 63 21.46 2.59 -6.08
C ASP A 63 21.30 3.83 -6.97
N ARG A 64 20.22 3.88 -7.72
CA ARG A 64 19.80 5.04 -8.52
C ARG A 64 18.29 5.08 -8.68
N ALA A 65 17.74 6.25 -8.99
CA ALA A 65 16.30 6.50 -9.04
C ALA A 65 15.53 5.58 -10.01
N VAL A 66 16.10 5.36 -11.20
CA VAL A 66 15.44 4.62 -12.29
C VAL A 66 16.39 3.55 -12.83
N ILE A 67 15.89 2.34 -13.03
CA ILE A 67 16.59 1.26 -13.72
C ILE A 67 15.91 0.94 -15.06
N ASN A 68 16.61 0.21 -15.93
CA ASN A 68 16.05 -0.21 -17.20
C ASN A 68 15.42 -1.60 -17.12
N ARG A 69 14.66 -1.97 -18.17
CA ARG A 69 13.98 -3.28 -18.25
C ARG A 69 14.93 -4.49 -18.24
N GLY A 70 16.14 -4.34 -18.74
CA GLY A 70 17.13 -5.43 -18.72
C GLY A 70 17.63 -5.73 -17.29
N GLU A 71 17.80 -4.69 -16.48
CA GLU A 71 18.16 -4.80 -15.07
C GLU A 71 17.01 -5.38 -14.25
N LEU A 72 15.77 -4.90 -14.49
CA LEU A 72 14.58 -5.49 -13.88
C LEU A 72 14.50 -6.99 -14.17
N LYS A 73 14.65 -7.38 -15.45
CA LYS A 73 14.57 -8.78 -15.86
C LYS A 73 15.54 -9.65 -15.05
N ARG A 74 16.81 -9.24 -14.97
CA ARG A 74 17.84 -9.97 -14.19
C ARG A 74 17.49 -10.06 -12.70
N LEU A 75 17.08 -8.94 -12.09
CA LEU A 75 16.72 -8.90 -10.67
C LEU A 75 15.49 -9.76 -10.38
N ARG A 76 14.50 -9.72 -11.26
CA ARG A 76 13.26 -10.47 -11.09
C ARG A 76 13.48 -11.98 -11.30
N GLU A 77 14.29 -12.38 -12.27
CA GLU A 77 14.70 -13.77 -12.49
C GLU A 77 15.46 -14.30 -11.25
N GLU A 78 16.45 -13.55 -10.74
CA GLU A 78 17.18 -13.94 -9.52
C GLU A 78 16.25 -14.05 -8.30
N MET A 79 15.28 -13.14 -8.17
CA MET A 79 14.28 -13.18 -7.11
C MET A 79 13.41 -14.44 -7.22
N LEU A 80 12.82 -14.69 -8.38
CA LEU A 80 11.90 -15.80 -8.60
C LEU A 80 12.58 -17.18 -8.40
N ASP A 81 13.85 -17.29 -8.77
CA ASP A 81 14.66 -18.49 -8.57
C ASP A 81 14.82 -18.86 -7.07
N LYS A 82 14.81 -17.85 -6.19
CA LYS A 82 15.02 -18.02 -4.76
C LYS A 82 13.73 -18.01 -3.94
N LEU A 83 12.67 -17.47 -4.52
CA LEU A 83 11.43 -17.24 -3.80
C LEU A 83 10.66 -18.56 -3.63
N PRO A 84 10.24 -18.90 -2.39
CA PRO A 84 9.38 -20.07 -2.18
C PRO A 84 8.06 -19.96 -2.94
N SER A 85 7.59 -21.06 -3.53
CA SER A 85 6.37 -21.08 -4.37
C SER A 85 5.10 -20.64 -3.65
N ARG A 86 5.05 -20.73 -2.32
CA ARG A 86 3.92 -20.28 -1.51
C ARG A 86 3.81 -18.76 -1.41
N VAL A 87 4.87 -18.01 -1.76
CA VAL A 87 4.88 -16.54 -1.69
C VAL A 87 3.98 -15.95 -2.76
N GLN A 88 3.11 -15.05 -2.36
CA GLN A 88 2.07 -14.46 -3.20
C GLN A 88 2.16 -12.94 -3.30
N SER A 89 3.02 -12.30 -2.49
CA SER A 89 3.22 -10.85 -2.52
C SER A 89 4.63 -10.47 -2.10
N LEU A 90 5.02 -9.25 -2.41
CA LEU A 90 6.37 -8.75 -2.19
C LEU A 90 6.37 -7.47 -1.35
N LEU A 91 7.30 -7.39 -0.40
CA LEU A 91 7.74 -6.16 0.21
C LEU A 91 9.14 -5.83 -0.31
N LEU A 92 9.29 -4.74 -1.04
CA LEU A 92 10.56 -4.25 -1.54
C LEU A 92 11.16 -3.28 -0.51
N VAL A 93 12.30 -3.63 0.07
CA VAL A 93 12.89 -2.84 1.18
C VAL A 93 14.10 -2.06 0.66
N TRP A 94 13.87 -0.94 0.03
CA TRP A 94 14.88 0.05 -0.38
C TRP A 94 14.22 1.38 -0.74
N THR A 95 15.00 2.44 -0.92
CA THR A 95 14.48 3.74 -1.36
C THR A 95 14.67 3.92 -2.87
N ARG A 96 15.76 3.44 -3.41
CA ARG A 96 16.10 3.46 -4.85
C ARG A 96 16.46 2.06 -5.35
N PRO A 97 16.03 1.70 -6.57
CA PRO A 97 15.19 2.44 -7.52
C PRO A 97 13.71 2.50 -7.08
N PHE A 98 13.04 3.58 -7.44
CA PHE A 98 11.58 3.67 -7.30
C PHE A 98 10.85 3.52 -8.64
N ALA A 99 11.58 3.52 -9.76
CA ALA A 99 11.02 3.35 -11.10
C ALA A 99 11.86 2.40 -11.97
N VAL A 100 11.17 1.78 -12.93
CA VAL A 100 11.75 1.02 -14.04
C VAL A 100 11.25 1.67 -15.32
N GLU A 101 12.13 2.47 -15.96
CA GLU A 101 11.71 3.35 -17.05
C GLU A 101 10.50 4.21 -16.61
N CYS A 102 9.31 4.01 -17.19
CA CYS A 102 8.07 4.73 -16.86
C CYS A 102 7.16 4.01 -15.85
N MET A 103 7.46 2.75 -15.50
CA MET A 103 6.70 2.00 -14.49
C MET A 103 7.21 2.25 -13.07
N SER A 104 6.33 2.17 -12.08
CA SER A 104 6.79 2.06 -10.69
C SER A 104 7.55 0.75 -10.48
N VAL A 105 8.52 0.77 -9.59
CA VAL A 105 9.28 -0.44 -9.24
C VAL A 105 8.36 -1.52 -8.66
N THR A 106 7.33 -1.14 -7.92
CA THR A 106 6.35 -2.07 -7.34
C THR A 106 5.58 -2.82 -8.42
N THR A 107 4.99 -2.10 -9.38
CA THR A 107 4.29 -2.72 -10.51
C THR A 107 5.24 -3.57 -11.36
N ALA A 108 6.47 -3.09 -11.59
CA ALA A 108 7.46 -3.80 -12.40
C ALA A 108 7.95 -5.11 -11.74
N PHE A 109 8.11 -5.14 -10.42
CA PHE A 109 8.42 -6.38 -9.71
C PHE A 109 7.21 -7.31 -9.63
N ALA A 110 6.01 -6.78 -9.48
CA ALA A 110 4.78 -7.56 -9.46
C ALA A 110 4.54 -8.32 -10.76
N ALA A 111 4.49 -7.61 -11.89
CA ALA A 111 4.03 -8.13 -13.19
C ALA A 111 5.13 -8.36 -14.22
N GLY A 112 6.39 -7.98 -13.92
CA GLY A 112 7.40 -7.79 -14.94
C GLY A 112 7.20 -6.47 -15.72
N TYR A 113 8.07 -6.20 -16.68
CA TYR A 113 7.92 -5.01 -17.51
C TYR A 113 6.75 -5.17 -18.49
N GLN A 114 5.75 -4.31 -18.38
CA GLN A 114 4.55 -4.31 -19.22
C GLN A 114 4.51 -3.03 -20.06
N PRO A 115 4.81 -3.10 -21.36
CA PRO A 115 4.78 -1.91 -22.23
C PRO A 115 3.45 -1.16 -22.19
N GLY A 116 2.32 -1.88 -22.12
CA GLY A 116 0.97 -1.29 -22.07
C GLY A 116 0.65 -0.49 -20.81
N PHE A 117 1.54 -0.50 -19.81
CA PHE A 117 1.42 0.36 -18.61
C PHE A 117 2.19 1.68 -18.74
N CYS A 118 2.89 1.86 -19.85
CA CYS A 118 3.76 3.01 -20.13
C CYS A 118 3.30 3.77 -21.39
N GLU A 119 2.02 4.09 -21.46
CA GLU A 119 1.49 4.80 -22.63
C GLU A 119 1.95 6.26 -22.64
N PRO A 120 2.65 6.72 -23.70
CA PRO A 120 3.06 8.10 -23.84
C PRO A 120 1.87 9.00 -24.17
N GLY A 121 1.96 10.27 -23.81
CA GLY A 121 1.01 11.28 -24.24
C GLY A 121 -0.41 11.12 -23.72
N CYS A 122 -0.59 10.65 -22.48
CA CYS A 122 -1.90 10.50 -21.85
C CYS A 122 -2.81 9.40 -22.42
N GLY A 123 -2.25 8.43 -23.12
CA GLY A 123 -3.00 7.25 -23.55
C GLY A 123 -3.55 6.44 -22.37
N GLU A 124 -4.64 5.71 -22.60
CA GLU A 124 -5.16 4.76 -21.62
C GLU A 124 -4.20 3.59 -21.46
N THR A 125 -3.99 3.15 -20.23
CA THR A 125 -3.19 1.95 -19.94
C THR A 125 -4.08 0.73 -19.83
N THR A 126 -3.48 -0.45 -20.04
CA THR A 126 -4.17 -1.72 -19.81
C THR A 126 -4.57 -1.83 -18.34
N THR A 127 -5.78 -2.28 -18.07
CA THR A 127 -6.24 -2.59 -16.71
C THR A 127 -5.48 -3.79 -16.17
N SER A 128 -5.11 -3.75 -14.89
CA SER A 128 -4.49 -4.88 -14.20
C SER A 128 -5.45 -6.07 -14.12
N GLU A 129 -4.98 -7.27 -14.42
CA GLU A 129 -5.77 -8.51 -14.33
C GLU A 129 -6.19 -8.84 -12.90
N ILE A 130 -5.48 -8.28 -11.90
CA ILE A 130 -5.80 -8.44 -10.48
C ILE A 130 -6.62 -7.30 -9.89
N TYR A 131 -7.05 -6.34 -10.72
CA TYR A 131 -7.83 -5.20 -10.23
C TYR A 131 -9.15 -5.65 -9.59
N ASN A 132 -9.39 -5.22 -8.36
CA ASN A 132 -10.60 -5.51 -7.57
C ASN A 132 -10.90 -7.02 -7.44
N THR A 133 -9.87 -7.87 -7.44
CA THR A 133 -10.03 -9.30 -7.17
C THR A 133 -10.47 -9.50 -5.73
N ARG A 134 -11.40 -10.43 -5.52
CA ARG A 134 -11.87 -10.80 -4.18
C ARG A 134 -11.18 -12.07 -3.70
N GLY A 135 -10.73 -12.00 -2.47
CA GLY A 135 -9.97 -13.09 -1.87
C GLY A 135 -8.54 -13.13 -2.42
N TRP A 136 -7.77 -14.05 -1.87
CA TRP A 136 -6.38 -14.19 -2.25
C TRP A 136 -6.27 -14.86 -3.63
N LEU A 137 -5.35 -14.37 -4.45
CA LEU A 137 -5.09 -14.97 -5.76
C LEU A 137 -4.54 -16.39 -5.58
N PRO A 138 -5.12 -17.40 -6.24
CA PRO A 138 -4.49 -18.71 -6.34
C PRO A 138 -3.12 -18.58 -7.01
N ASP A 139 -2.14 -19.35 -6.54
CA ASP A 139 -0.73 -19.31 -6.98
C ASP A 139 -0.52 -19.40 -8.51
N ASP A 140 -1.53 -19.82 -9.27
CA ASP A 140 -1.40 -20.30 -10.65
C ASP A 140 -2.03 -19.41 -11.70
N THR A 141 -2.78 -18.34 -11.33
CA THR A 141 -3.67 -17.74 -12.32
C THR A 141 -3.05 -16.68 -13.19
N VAL A 142 -2.09 -15.87 -12.71
CA VAL A 142 -1.61 -14.73 -13.49
C VAL A 142 -0.10 -14.45 -13.38
N GLY A 143 0.64 -15.15 -12.55
CA GLY A 143 2.07 -14.90 -12.35
C GLY A 143 2.41 -13.52 -11.76
N TRP A 144 1.42 -12.85 -11.15
CA TRP A 144 1.57 -11.56 -10.51
C TRP A 144 1.83 -11.72 -9.02
N LEU A 145 2.77 -10.93 -8.52
CA LEU A 145 3.12 -10.84 -7.11
C LEU A 145 2.94 -9.39 -6.65
N PRO A 146 1.72 -8.99 -6.22
CA PRO A 146 1.48 -7.63 -5.75
C PRO A 146 2.60 -7.15 -4.81
N ALA A 147 3.05 -5.92 -4.98
CA ALA A 147 4.23 -5.44 -4.29
C ALA A 147 4.05 -4.04 -3.69
N MET A 148 4.58 -3.84 -2.49
CA MET A 148 4.76 -2.52 -1.88
C MET A 148 6.25 -2.20 -1.70
N LEU A 149 6.57 -0.90 -1.69
CA LEU A 149 7.92 -0.40 -1.42
C LEU A 149 7.97 0.21 -0.01
N LEU A 150 8.89 -0.27 0.81
CA LEU A 150 9.25 0.32 2.10
C LEU A 150 10.57 1.07 1.96
N PRO A 151 10.56 2.41 1.87
CA PRO A 151 11.79 3.19 1.79
C PRO A 151 12.64 3.00 3.03
N SER A 152 13.88 2.53 2.87
CA SER A 152 14.74 2.12 3.99
C SER A 152 15.92 3.05 4.26
N GLN A 153 16.11 4.11 3.48
CA GLN A 153 17.23 5.04 3.67
C GLN A 153 17.08 5.82 4.98
N ASP A 154 15.86 6.22 5.33
CA ASP A 154 15.51 6.70 6.67
C ASP A 154 15.03 5.51 7.49
N GLU A 155 15.95 4.92 8.26
CA GLU A 155 15.65 3.74 9.07
C GLU A 155 14.63 4.01 10.18
N ALA A 156 14.66 5.21 10.76
CA ALA A 156 13.71 5.59 11.82
C ALA A 156 12.28 5.67 11.26
N LEU A 157 12.11 6.25 10.08
CA LEU A 157 10.84 6.26 9.39
C LEU A 157 10.37 4.85 9.05
N ALA A 158 11.25 4.03 8.47
CA ALA A 158 10.91 2.66 8.09
C ALA A 158 10.46 1.82 9.28
N GLN A 159 11.16 1.90 10.41
CA GLN A 159 10.77 1.24 11.66
C GLN A 159 9.40 1.75 12.16
N ALA A 160 9.20 3.07 12.19
CA ALA A 160 7.93 3.64 12.61
C ALA A 160 6.74 3.20 11.72
N VAL A 161 6.95 3.01 10.40
CA VAL A 161 5.94 2.46 9.49
C VAL A 161 5.63 1.00 9.84
N ILE A 162 6.66 0.20 10.12
CA ILE A 162 6.49 -1.20 10.52
C ILE A 162 5.71 -1.29 11.83
N ASP A 163 6.08 -0.51 12.82
CA ASP A 163 5.47 -0.51 14.17
C ASP A 163 3.99 -0.11 14.10
N ARG A 164 3.65 0.93 13.33
CA ARG A 164 2.25 1.31 13.08
C ARG A 164 1.45 0.21 12.37
N GLY A 165 2.09 -0.55 11.49
CA GLY A 165 1.47 -1.72 10.86
C GLY A 165 1.19 -2.82 11.89
N ILE A 166 2.11 -3.06 12.81
CA ILE A 166 1.95 -4.04 13.90
C ILE A 166 0.85 -3.61 14.87
N ASP A 167 0.82 -2.34 15.24
CA ASP A 167 -0.22 -1.79 16.13
C ASP A 167 -1.62 -1.88 15.51
N ALA A 168 -1.71 -1.93 14.19
CA ALA A 168 -2.97 -2.10 13.46
C ALA A 168 -3.38 -3.57 13.26
N ASP A 169 -2.48 -4.52 13.46
CA ASP A 169 -2.75 -5.94 13.22
C ASP A 169 -3.89 -6.46 14.10
N ALA A 170 -4.73 -7.30 13.51
CA ALA A 170 -5.90 -7.89 14.15
C ALA A 170 -6.89 -6.86 14.73
N SER A 171 -6.77 -5.59 14.36
CA SER A 171 -7.73 -4.54 14.70
C SER A 171 -8.84 -4.45 13.64
N GLN A 172 -9.96 -3.83 14.02
CA GLN A 172 -10.95 -3.37 13.03
C GLN A 172 -10.65 -1.90 12.72
N PRO A 173 -10.73 -1.47 11.44
CA PRO A 173 -10.57 -0.06 11.11
C PRO A 173 -11.51 0.81 11.95
N ALA A 174 -10.95 1.82 12.60
CA ALA A 174 -11.69 2.81 13.39
C ALA A 174 -11.17 4.21 13.04
N GLY A 175 -11.97 5.25 13.27
CA GLY A 175 -11.59 6.63 12.95
C GLY A 175 -12.43 7.21 11.83
N THR A 176 -11.91 8.25 11.21
CA THR A 176 -12.61 9.01 10.17
C THR A 176 -11.92 8.89 8.80
N VAL A 177 -12.71 8.64 7.78
CA VAL A 177 -12.32 8.73 6.37
C VAL A 177 -12.48 10.17 5.90
N TYR A 178 -11.40 10.82 5.52
CA TYR A 178 -11.39 12.18 4.96
C TYR A 178 -11.26 12.12 3.44
N LEU A 179 -12.32 12.55 2.75
CA LEU A 179 -12.40 12.67 1.29
C LEU A 179 -12.36 14.15 0.94
N VAL A 180 -11.26 14.62 0.40
CA VAL A 180 -10.99 16.08 0.33
C VAL A 180 -10.96 16.54 -1.11
N ARG A 181 -11.91 17.42 -1.45
CA ARG A 181 -11.92 18.17 -2.70
C ARG A 181 -11.14 19.46 -2.52
N THR A 182 -10.21 19.72 -3.41
CA THR A 182 -9.46 20.99 -3.45
C THR A 182 -9.94 21.86 -4.61
N GLN A 183 -9.30 23.00 -4.81
CA GLN A 183 -9.54 23.86 -5.98
C GLN A 183 -8.73 23.44 -7.22
N ASP A 184 -7.87 22.41 -7.11
CA ASP A 184 -7.11 21.88 -8.25
C ASP A 184 -8.00 20.94 -9.08
N SER A 185 -8.76 21.52 -10.02
CA SER A 185 -9.74 20.79 -10.82
C SER A 185 -9.13 19.61 -11.60
N LYS A 186 -7.86 19.70 -11.98
CA LYS A 186 -7.17 18.64 -12.72
C LYS A 186 -6.85 17.43 -11.84
N ARG A 187 -6.60 17.65 -10.54
CA ARG A 187 -6.26 16.59 -9.59
C ARG A 187 -7.46 16.12 -8.77
N ASN A 188 -8.56 16.83 -8.83
CA ASN A 188 -9.81 16.44 -8.15
C ASN A 188 -10.65 15.41 -8.91
N VAL A 189 -10.18 14.86 -10.01
CA VAL A 189 -10.95 13.89 -10.80
C VAL A 189 -11.40 12.68 -9.97
N ARG A 190 -10.60 12.22 -9.00
CA ARG A 190 -10.97 11.12 -8.09
C ARG A 190 -12.17 11.47 -7.18
N ALA A 191 -12.50 12.72 -7.01
CA ALA A 191 -13.65 13.12 -6.20
C ALA A 191 -15.00 12.63 -6.77
N GLU A 192 -15.05 12.21 -8.02
CA GLU A 192 -16.23 11.55 -8.62
C GLU A 192 -16.56 10.21 -7.94
N GLU A 193 -15.55 9.55 -7.33
CA GLU A 193 -15.68 8.26 -6.64
C GLU A 193 -16.08 8.40 -5.16
N TYR A 194 -16.12 9.62 -4.61
CA TYR A 194 -16.28 9.83 -3.16
C TYR A 194 -17.66 9.44 -2.65
N ALA A 195 -18.70 9.63 -3.45
CA ALA A 195 -20.05 9.22 -3.08
C ALA A 195 -20.17 7.69 -2.87
N ASP A 196 -19.54 6.90 -3.73
CA ASP A 196 -19.51 5.45 -3.61
C ASP A 196 -18.67 5.01 -2.40
N ALA A 197 -17.55 5.68 -2.15
CA ALA A 197 -16.70 5.45 -0.99
C ALA A 197 -17.46 5.76 0.33
N GLU A 198 -18.21 6.85 0.40
CA GLU A 198 -19.06 7.20 1.54
C GLU A 198 -20.14 6.14 1.76
N ALA A 199 -20.82 5.72 0.70
CA ALA A 199 -21.87 4.70 0.78
C ALA A 199 -21.35 3.37 1.34
N LEU A 200 -20.14 2.95 0.95
CA LEU A 200 -19.48 1.73 1.46
C LEU A 200 -19.08 1.83 2.94
N ALA A 201 -18.62 2.99 3.38
CA ALA A 201 -18.18 3.20 4.75
C ALA A 201 -19.35 3.44 5.72
N LYS A 202 -20.54 3.74 5.23
CA LYS A 202 -21.74 4.06 6.02
C LYS A 202 -22.05 2.99 7.06
N GLY A 203 -22.13 3.42 8.31
CA GLY A 203 -22.41 2.54 9.46
C GLY A 203 -21.21 1.73 9.95
N ARG A 204 -20.02 1.90 9.33
CA ARG A 204 -18.78 1.23 9.72
C ARG A 204 -17.71 2.24 10.17
N LEU A 205 -17.52 3.31 9.41
CA LEU A 205 -16.62 4.41 9.72
C LEU A 205 -17.33 5.76 9.57
N ALA A 206 -16.86 6.76 10.28
CA ALA A 206 -17.22 8.14 10.01
C ALA A 206 -16.60 8.58 8.67
N VAL A 207 -17.36 9.27 7.84
CA VAL A 207 -16.87 9.85 6.59
C VAL A 207 -17.08 11.36 6.61
N ARG A 208 -16.07 12.08 6.19
CA ARG A 208 -16.13 13.53 6.00
C ARG A 208 -15.66 13.89 4.60
N GLU A 209 -16.61 14.17 3.73
CA GLU A 209 -16.32 14.84 2.46
C GLU A 209 -16.20 16.33 2.71
N LEU A 210 -15.06 16.91 2.35
CA LEU A 210 -14.73 18.32 2.60
C LEU A 210 -14.30 19.00 1.32
N VAL A 211 -14.75 20.25 1.13
CA VAL A 211 -14.28 21.13 0.05
C VAL A 211 -13.36 22.18 0.66
N THR A 212 -12.07 21.89 0.69
CA THR A 212 -11.07 22.75 1.32
C THR A 212 -9.67 22.42 0.82
N PRO A 213 -8.76 23.38 0.69
CA PRO A 213 -7.36 23.07 0.42
C PRO A 213 -6.61 22.51 1.65
N ILE A 214 -7.15 22.68 2.85
CA ILE A 214 -6.52 22.33 4.13
C ILE A 214 -7.57 21.80 5.07
N ILE A 215 -7.32 20.62 5.66
CA ILE A 215 -8.09 20.14 6.81
C ILE A 215 -7.44 20.70 8.08
N ARG A 216 -8.26 21.22 8.99
CA ARG A 216 -7.78 21.72 10.27
C ARG A 216 -7.78 20.60 11.30
N ALA A 217 -6.57 20.13 11.62
CA ALA A 217 -6.23 19.26 12.76
C ALA A 217 -7.20 18.08 13.01
N PRO A 218 -7.40 17.16 12.07
CA PRO A 218 -8.04 15.90 12.40
C PRO A 218 -7.09 15.06 13.28
N HIS A 219 -7.62 14.46 14.34
CA HIS A 219 -6.86 13.64 15.28
C HIS A 219 -7.20 12.14 15.17
N ASP A 220 -7.95 11.74 14.15
CA ASP A 220 -8.50 10.41 13.99
C ASP A 220 -8.53 9.93 12.53
N ALA A 221 -7.59 10.41 11.71
CA ALA A 221 -7.56 10.06 10.31
C ALA A 221 -7.14 8.60 10.11
N ILE A 222 -8.04 7.77 9.57
CA ILE A 222 -7.75 6.41 9.17
C ILE A 222 -7.59 6.28 7.65
N VAL A 223 -8.27 7.11 6.88
CA VAL A 223 -8.07 7.28 5.44
C VAL A 223 -8.11 8.76 5.10
N TYR A 224 -7.18 9.21 4.27
CA TYR A 224 -7.14 10.58 3.76
C TYR A 224 -6.87 10.58 2.26
N PHE A 225 -7.86 10.89 1.46
CA PHE A 225 -7.73 11.00 0.01
C PHE A 225 -8.01 12.41 -0.48
N THR A 226 -7.12 12.91 -1.34
CA THR A 226 -7.24 14.25 -1.92
C THR A 226 -6.68 14.33 -3.33
N GLY A 227 -6.82 15.46 -3.99
CA GLY A 227 -6.23 15.76 -5.29
C GLY A 227 -5.54 17.12 -5.28
N ILE A 228 -4.22 17.14 -5.13
CA ILE A 228 -3.39 18.35 -5.10
C ILE A 228 -1.91 17.97 -5.27
N ALA A 229 -1.10 18.88 -5.81
CA ALA A 229 0.33 18.61 -6.00
C ALA A 229 1.12 18.56 -4.68
N ARG A 230 0.68 19.27 -3.66
CA ARG A 230 1.29 19.32 -2.32
C ARG A 230 0.24 19.68 -1.28
N VAL A 231 0.15 18.88 -0.24
CA VAL A 231 -0.77 19.13 0.87
C VAL A 231 -0.11 20.09 1.85
N ALA A 232 -0.80 21.20 2.15
CA ALA A 232 -0.35 22.15 3.13
C ALA A 232 -0.74 21.72 4.55
N GLU A 233 0.04 22.17 5.54
CA GLU A 233 -0.21 21.91 6.97
C GLU A 233 -0.34 20.42 7.34
N LEU A 234 0.33 19.55 6.58
CA LEU A 234 0.31 18.10 6.77
C LEU A 234 0.65 17.70 8.22
N GLN A 235 1.57 18.42 8.84
CA GLN A 235 2.01 18.21 10.24
C GLN A 235 0.91 18.43 11.29
N LYS A 236 -0.27 18.89 10.90
CA LYS A 236 -1.42 19.06 11.81
C LYS A 236 -2.43 17.92 11.75
N ILE A 237 -2.14 16.91 10.95
CA ILE A 237 -3.01 15.73 10.79
C ILE A 237 -2.45 14.60 11.65
N ASP A 238 -3.25 14.06 12.55
CA ASP A 238 -2.88 12.86 13.29
C ASP A 238 -3.52 11.63 12.65
N PHE A 239 -2.68 10.71 12.24
CA PHE A 239 -3.07 9.44 11.65
C PHE A 239 -3.11 8.32 12.70
N LEU A 240 -4.11 7.48 12.61
CA LEU A 240 -4.20 6.26 13.42
C LEU A 240 -3.30 5.16 12.85
N PRO A 241 -2.85 4.19 13.68
CA PRO A 241 -2.16 3.00 13.18
C PRO A 241 -2.95 2.30 12.08
N GLY A 242 -2.27 1.88 11.02
CA GLY A 242 -2.91 1.29 9.84
C GLY A 242 -3.47 2.29 8.84
N ALA A 243 -3.36 3.60 9.08
CA ALA A 243 -3.93 4.60 8.21
C ALA A 243 -3.33 4.61 6.80
N ALA A 244 -4.19 4.86 5.81
CA ALA A 244 -3.83 5.08 4.42
C ALA A 244 -4.04 6.55 4.04
N ALA A 245 -3.07 7.15 3.37
CA ALA A 245 -3.20 8.51 2.90
C ALA A 245 -2.51 8.71 1.55
N ASP A 246 -3.19 9.30 0.60
CA ASP A 246 -2.58 9.66 -0.66
C ASP A 246 -3.19 10.90 -1.29
N HIS A 247 -2.49 11.44 -2.26
CA HIS A 247 -2.95 12.57 -3.06
C HIS A 247 -2.76 12.26 -4.54
N LEU A 248 -3.81 12.45 -5.31
CA LEU A 248 -3.73 12.32 -6.76
C LEU A 248 -2.83 13.42 -7.30
N THR A 249 -1.64 13.03 -7.75
CA THR A 249 -0.65 13.89 -8.38
C THR A 249 0.29 13.07 -9.25
N SER A 250 0.94 13.70 -10.24
CA SER A 250 1.69 12.96 -11.27
C SER A 250 2.97 12.29 -10.79
N LEU A 251 3.61 12.85 -9.76
CA LEU A 251 4.97 12.44 -9.34
C LEU A 251 5.03 12.11 -7.84
N GLY A 252 3.92 11.69 -7.24
CA GLY A 252 3.90 11.28 -5.84
C GLY A 252 4.79 10.07 -5.52
N GLY A 253 5.03 9.19 -6.49
CA GLY A 253 5.93 8.05 -6.36
C GLY A 253 7.41 8.35 -6.67
N VAL A 254 7.74 9.57 -7.10
CA VAL A 254 9.12 10.05 -7.24
C VAL A 254 9.60 10.47 -5.86
N LEU A 255 10.30 9.58 -5.18
CA LEU A 255 10.59 9.71 -3.75
C LEU A 255 11.66 10.77 -3.42
N GLU A 256 12.47 11.16 -4.39
CA GLU A 256 13.57 12.12 -4.20
C GLU A 256 13.56 13.15 -5.33
N ASN A 257 13.96 14.39 -4.98
CA ASN A 257 14.11 15.51 -5.93
C ASN A 257 12.84 15.79 -6.76
N SER A 258 11.65 15.46 -6.23
CA SER A 258 10.37 15.72 -6.88
C SER A 258 9.93 17.18 -6.70
N ILE A 259 9.39 17.77 -7.76
CA ILE A 259 8.73 19.10 -7.71
C ILE A 259 7.35 19.04 -7.04
N GLN A 260 6.80 17.84 -6.88
CA GLN A 260 5.54 17.57 -6.19
C GLN A 260 5.83 16.88 -4.85
N MET A 261 4.84 16.80 -3.97
CA MET A 261 4.99 16.13 -2.69
C MET A 261 5.17 14.61 -2.90
N PRO A 262 6.25 14.00 -2.42
CA PRO A 262 6.41 12.55 -2.51
C PRO A 262 5.50 11.83 -1.50
N ALA A 263 5.13 10.59 -1.81
CA ALA A 263 4.30 9.74 -0.96
C ALA A 263 4.93 9.49 0.43
N THR A 264 6.24 9.58 0.56
CA THR A 264 6.96 9.46 1.83
C THR A 264 6.60 10.55 2.85
N GLU A 265 6.15 11.73 2.41
CA GLU A 265 5.70 12.78 3.34
C GLU A 265 4.47 12.33 4.16
N TRP A 266 3.59 11.51 3.58
CA TRP A 266 2.49 10.90 4.33
C TRP A 266 3.01 9.95 5.40
N LEU A 267 4.03 9.16 5.08
CA LEU A 267 4.65 8.22 6.03
C LEU A 267 5.35 8.97 7.17
N HIS A 268 6.07 10.05 6.87
CA HIS A 268 6.67 10.94 7.88
C HIS A 268 5.62 11.53 8.81
N GLN A 269 4.42 11.83 8.29
CA GLN A 269 3.32 12.39 9.09
C GLN A 269 2.54 11.34 9.89
N GLY A 270 2.80 10.05 9.71
CA GLY A 270 2.17 9.00 10.51
C GLY A 270 1.24 8.06 9.75
N ALA A 271 1.00 8.27 8.45
CA ALA A 271 0.31 7.25 7.66
C ALA A 271 1.14 5.96 7.57
N THR A 272 0.47 4.82 7.51
CA THR A 272 1.10 3.51 7.40
C THR A 272 1.32 3.09 5.94
N GLY A 273 0.48 3.58 5.03
CA GLY A 273 0.62 3.35 3.60
C GLY A 273 0.21 4.55 2.77
N SER A 274 0.78 4.62 1.55
CA SER A 274 0.51 5.69 0.59
C SER A 274 0.69 5.16 -0.83
N TYR A 275 0.17 5.90 -1.80
CA TYR A 275 0.30 5.64 -3.23
C TYR A 275 0.91 6.83 -3.96
N GLY A 276 1.62 6.57 -5.06
CA GLY A 276 2.12 7.62 -5.94
C GLY A 276 2.61 7.09 -7.27
N THR A 277 2.34 7.82 -8.34
CA THR A 277 2.84 7.54 -9.69
C THR A 277 4.26 8.08 -9.89
N VAL A 278 5.05 7.43 -10.73
CA VAL A 278 6.46 7.80 -11.01
C VAL A 278 6.65 8.47 -12.36
N SER A 279 5.62 8.48 -13.18
CA SER A 279 5.56 9.13 -14.49
C SER A 279 4.21 9.81 -14.66
N GLU A 280 4.09 10.75 -15.63
CA GLU A 280 2.86 11.51 -15.83
C GLU A 280 1.67 10.59 -16.20
N PRO A 281 0.67 10.45 -15.34
CA PRO A 281 -0.52 9.63 -15.57
C PRO A 281 -1.66 10.40 -16.24
N CYS A 282 -1.49 11.71 -16.47
CA CYS A 282 -2.48 12.64 -17.04
C CYS A 282 -3.81 12.68 -16.28
N ALA A 283 -3.77 12.47 -14.96
CA ALA A 283 -4.97 12.43 -14.09
C ALA A 283 -6.04 11.42 -14.53
N GLN A 284 -5.66 10.36 -15.27
CA GLN A 284 -6.58 9.27 -15.58
C GLN A 284 -6.88 8.45 -14.32
N LEU A 285 -8.16 8.32 -13.98
CA LEU A 285 -8.63 7.63 -12.77
C LEU A 285 -8.13 6.19 -12.70
N SER A 286 -8.08 5.47 -13.81
CA SER A 286 -7.59 4.10 -13.90
C SER A 286 -6.13 3.90 -13.48
N LYS A 287 -5.37 4.98 -13.32
CA LYS A 287 -3.96 4.96 -12.87
C LYS A 287 -3.79 5.28 -11.39
N PHE A 288 -4.90 5.44 -10.66
CA PHE A 288 -4.90 5.74 -9.23
C PHE A 288 -5.79 4.76 -8.47
N PRO A 289 -5.55 4.54 -7.18
CA PRO A 289 -6.44 3.73 -6.36
C PRO A 289 -7.86 4.31 -6.38
N HIS A 290 -8.84 3.48 -6.73
CA HIS A 290 -10.25 3.86 -6.69
C HIS A 290 -10.71 3.91 -5.24
N ALA A 291 -11.23 5.04 -4.78
CA ALA A 291 -11.55 5.27 -3.37
C ALA A 291 -12.51 4.23 -2.78
N ALA A 292 -13.55 3.86 -3.52
CA ALA A 292 -14.52 2.86 -3.06
C ALA A 292 -13.94 1.43 -3.09
N VAL A 293 -13.13 1.08 -4.10
CA VAL A 293 -12.49 -0.24 -4.17
C VAL A 293 -11.50 -0.38 -3.02
N PHE A 294 -10.64 0.60 -2.79
CA PHE A 294 -9.73 0.61 -1.64
C PHE A 294 -10.49 0.39 -0.33
N LEU A 295 -11.53 1.19 -0.05
CA LEU A 295 -12.32 1.04 1.18
C LEU A 295 -13.03 -0.31 1.26
N SER A 296 -13.47 -0.88 0.15
CA SER A 296 -14.09 -2.20 0.10
C SER A 296 -13.15 -3.29 0.64
N HIS A 297 -11.88 -3.27 0.22
CA HIS A 297 -10.84 -4.18 0.68
C HIS A 297 -10.42 -3.88 2.13
N TYR A 298 -10.12 -2.63 2.43
CA TYR A 298 -9.68 -2.18 3.74
C TYR A 298 -10.70 -2.50 4.85
N LEU A 299 -11.99 -2.28 4.60
CA LEU A 299 -13.07 -2.56 5.55
C LEU A 299 -13.35 -4.06 5.74
N ARG A 300 -12.84 -4.94 4.89
CA ARG A 300 -12.85 -6.39 5.12
C ARG A 300 -11.71 -6.86 6.00
N GLY A 301 -10.79 -5.97 6.38
CA GLY A 301 -9.62 -6.31 7.17
C GLY A 301 -8.46 -6.87 6.34
N GLU A 302 -8.47 -6.63 5.03
CA GLU A 302 -7.35 -6.93 4.16
C GLU A 302 -6.19 -5.97 4.45
N THR A 303 -4.96 -6.40 4.13
CA THR A 303 -3.77 -5.57 4.34
C THR A 303 -3.76 -4.34 3.42
N LEU A 304 -2.95 -3.33 3.74
CA LEU A 304 -2.78 -2.18 2.86
C LEU A 304 -2.26 -2.57 1.46
N LEU A 305 -1.43 -3.62 1.39
CA LEU A 305 -0.94 -4.15 0.12
C LEU A 305 -2.07 -4.73 -0.74
N GLU A 306 -3.04 -5.39 -0.12
CA GLU A 306 -4.22 -5.94 -0.81
C GLU A 306 -5.24 -4.84 -1.16
N ALA A 307 -5.32 -3.79 -0.35
CA ALA A 307 -6.27 -2.71 -0.56
C ALA A 307 -5.85 -1.73 -1.66
N TYR A 308 -4.54 -1.47 -1.84
CA TYR A 308 -3.98 -0.60 -2.88
C TYR A 308 -3.77 -1.33 -4.20
#